data_0f0df2bbaa5c194fecefe52ff0ad09b3
#
_entry.id   0f0df2bbaa5c194fecefe52ff0ad09b3
#
_cell.length_a   1.000
_cell.length_b   1.000
_cell.length_c   1.000
_cell.angle_alpha   90.00
_cell.angle_beta   90.00
_cell.angle_gamma   90.00
#
_symmetry.space_group_name_H-M   'P 1'
#
loop_
_entity.id
_entity.type
_entity.pdbx_description
1 polymer ?
#
loop_
_entity_poly.entity_id
_entity_poly.type
_entity_poly.pdbx_seq_one_letter_code
_entity_poly.pdbx_strand_id
1 'polypeptide(L)'
;MLTRQQTNSFLERGFSRRDLGRIASLLTAGATLPFYNEYAMAQDATRRMGGARRAMDPDAVRISSNENPLGPCKEGLEAIAKVAPFGGRYSPTNEQGDFITAVAETEGVKESYVAAFAGSSDPLHRSTCAFTSPGHSWCMGDPGYGGGAPEFIGSKTVRVPLRADFSHDVEAMVKADPDAGVYYVCNPNNPSGTVTPRKDIEYLLANKKKEAVVVVDEAYIHFAEKAQPCNDLVAADKDVIVLRTFSKVYGMAGIRAGFAMGRPDLLAKLRPYGGGMLPITGLACATASLRAKNLVPERRGINKRIREDVFSFLEQKNMKYIPSETNFFMMEVNRPGAEYARAMAEQKIMIGRVWAAWPTKVRVTVGTQEEMNKFKAAVEKIG
;
A
#
# COMPACT_ATOMS: atom_id res chain seq x y z
N MET A 1 -7.16 22.06 -13.68
CA MET A 1 -8.44 21.85 -14.40
C MET A 1 -8.27 20.70 -15.39
N LEU A 2 -9.34 19.90 -15.60
CA LEU A 2 -9.32 18.88 -16.66
C LEU A 2 -9.17 19.56 -18.03
N THR A 3 -8.34 18.98 -18.88
CA THR A 3 -8.27 19.42 -20.31
C THR A 3 -9.57 19.01 -21.03
N ARG A 4 -9.84 19.64 -22.19
CA ARG A 4 -11.00 19.28 -23.02
C ARG A 4 -10.98 17.81 -23.43
N GLN A 5 -9.80 17.26 -23.74
CA GLN A 5 -9.61 15.86 -24.08
C GLN A 5 -9.91 14.92 -22.90
N GLN A 6 -9.44 15.26 -21.69
CA GLN A 6 -9.76 14.52 -20.47
C GLN A 6 -11.26 14.56 -20.17
N THR A 7 -11.88 15.74 -20.30
CA THR A 7 -13.32 15.92 -20.10
C THR A 7 -14.12 15.00 -21.05
N ASN A 8 -13.80 15.01 -22.33
CA ASN A 8 -14.48 14.18 -23.31
C ASN A 8 -14.29 12.69 -23.03
N SER A 9 -13.06 12.25 -22.74
CA SER A 9 -12.76 10.86 -22.38
C SER A 9 -13.56 10.37 -21.16
N PHE A 10 -13.75 11.20 -20.14
CA PHE A 10 -14.59 10.82 -19.01
C PHE A 10 -16.08 10.73 -19.38
N LEU A 11 -16.59 11.69 -20.16
CA LEU A 11 -17.99 11.66 -20.61
C LEU A 11 -18.29 10.43 -21.49
N GLU A 12 -17.39 10.07 -22.39
CA GLU A 12 -17.46 8.86 -23.21
C GLU A 12 -17.46 7.57 -22.39
N ARG A 13 -16.78 7.57 -21.23
CA ARG A 13 -16.75 6.47 -20.26
C ARG A 13 -17.95 6.45 -19.32
N GLY A 14 -18.95 7.34 -19.52
CA GLY A 14 -20.19 7.36 -18.76
C GLY A 14 -20.17 8.14 -17.46
N PHE A 15 -19.13 8.94 -17.20
CA PHE A 15 -19.10 9.84 -16.03
C PHE A 15 -20.03 11.05 -16.22
N SER A 16 -20.77 11.42 -15.19
CA SER A 16 -21.60 12.62 -15.23
C SER A 16 -20.76 13.90 -15.10
N ARG A 17 -21.32 15.05 -15.50
CA ARG A 17 -20.67 16.36 -15.28
C ARG A 17 -20.40 16.64 -13.81
N ARG A 18 -21.21 16.10 -12.89
CA ARG A 18 -20.98 16.20 -11.45
C ARG A 18 -19.76 15.40 -11.02
N ASP A 19 -19.57 14.22 -11.58
CA ASP A 19 -18.38 13.39 -11.31
C ASP A 19 -17.11 14.05 -11.85
N LEU A 20 -17.20 14.73 -13.01
CA LEU A 20 -16.09 15.54 -13.53
C LEU A 20 -15.64 16.64 -12.56
N GLY A 21 -16.60 17.29 -11.87
CA GLY A 21 -16.26 18.24 -10.81
C GLY A 21 -15.47 17.62 -9.67
N ARG A 22 -15.87 16.43 -9.22
CA ARG A 22 -15.16 15.65 -8.19
C ARG A 22 -13.77 15.21 -8.65
N ILE A 23 -13.68 14.69 -9.88
CA ILE A 23 -12.40 14.26 -10.49
C ILE A 23 -11.46 15.48 -10.63
N ALA A 24 -11.95 16.61 -11.10
CA ALA A 24 -11.17 17.84 -11.19
C ALA A 24 -10.67 18.30 -9.81
N SER A 25 -11.51 18.21 -8.78
CA SER A 25 -11.12 18.52 -7.40
C SER A 25 -10.05 17.58 -6.88
N LEU A 26 -10.14 16.28 -7.18
CA LEU A 26 -9.11 15.29 -6.86
C LEU A 26 -7.76 15.64 -7.50
N LEU A 27 -7.77 15.95 -8.78
CA LEU A 27 -6.56 16.23 -9.55
C LEU A 27 -5.91 17.56 -9.15
N THR A 28 -6.71 18.55 -8.71
CA THR A 28 -6.20 19.84 -8.23
C THR A 28 -5.81 19.83 -6.76
N ALA A 29 -6.51 19.05 -5.94
CA ALA A 29 -6.27 18.92 -4.52
C ALA A 29 -5.29 17.80 -4.16
N GLY A 30 -4.70 17.13 -5.14
CA GLY A 30 -3.84 15.95 -4.96
C GLY A 30 -2.63 16.15 -4.03
N ALA A 31 -2.32 17.39 -3.64
CA ALA A 31 -1.35 17.70 -2.61
C ALA A 31 -1.95 17.95 -1.22
N THR A 32 -3.27 18.12 -1.08
CA THR A 32 -3.91 18.62 0.17
C THR A 32 -5.00 17.73 0.73
N LEU A 33 -5.55 16.79 -0.04
CA LEU A 33 -6.52 15.86 0.51
C LEU A 33 -5.79 14.76 1.31
N PRO A 34 -6.28 14.40 2.51
CA PRO A 34 -5.70 13.31 3.31
C PRO A 34 -6.05 11.99 2.64
N PHE A 35 -5.42 11.73 1.47
CA PHE A 35 -5.67 10.51 0.75
C PHE A 35 -5.10 9.35 1.52
N TYR A 36 -5.98 8.50 1.89
CA TYR A 36 -5.97 7.07 2.07
C TYR A 36 -4.57 6.41 2.07
N ASN A 37 -3.58 7.07 2.71
CA ASN A 37 -2.41 6.36 3.18
C ASN A 37 -2.73 5.79 4.56
N GLU A 38 -1.98 4.80 5.01
CA GLU A 38 -2.19 4.14 6.29
C GLU A 38 -2.31 5.13 7.47
N TYR A 39 -1.53 6.21 7.45
CA TYR A 39 -1.56 7.25 8.47
C TYR A 39 -2.87 8.05 8.46
N ALA A 40 -3.36 8.46 7.29
CA ALA A 40 -4.62 9.17 7.16
C ALA A 40 -5.81 8.27 7.57
N MET A 41 -5.78 7.01 7.19
CA MET A 41 -6.80 6.03 7.57
C MET A 41 -6.79 5.74 9.08
N ALA A 42 -5.61 5.69 9.70
CA ALA A 42 -5.48 5.56 11.15
C ALA A 42 -5.99 6.81 11.88
N GLN A 43 -5.73 8.02 11.35
CA GLN A 43 -6.26 9.27 11.91
C GLN A 43 -7.78 9.38 11.76
N ASP A 44 -8.36 8.96 10.64
CA ASP A 44 -9.82 8.96 10.45
C ASP A 44 -10.52 8.00 11.42
N ALA A 45 -9.95 6.84 11.67
CA ALA A 45 -10.44 5.92 12.70
C ALA A 45 -10.42 6.60 14.09
N THR A 46 -9.34 7.30 14.44
CA THR A 46 -9.22 8.04 15.70
C THR A 46 -10.23 9.20 15.80
N ARG A 47 -10.48 9.94 14.70
CA ARG A 47 -11.47 11.02 14.63
C ARG A 47 -12.90 10.52 14.81
N ARG A 48 -13.26 9.42 14.14
CA ARG A 48 -14.60 8.79 14.28
C ARG A 48 -14.86 8.29 15.68
N MET A 49 -13.80 8.04 16.46
CA MET A 49 -13.86 7.68 17.89
C MET A 49 -13.92 8.90 18.84
N GLY A 50 -14.14 10.12 18.32
CA GLY A 50 -14.29 11.34 19.13
C GLY A 50 -12.98 11.95 19.63
N GLY A 51 -11.83 11.52 19.07
CA GLY A 51 -10.52 12.05 19.43
C GLY A 51 -10.22 13.37 18.72
N ALA A 52 -10.00 14.45 19.49
CA ALA A 52 -9.36 15.66 18.97
C ALA A 52 -7.93 15.35 18.50
N ARG A 53 -7.38 16.15 17.56
CA ARG A 53 -5.93 16.11 17.24
C ARG A 53 -5.14 16.49 18.49
N ARG A 54 -4.86 15.52 19.35
CA ARG A 54 -3.83 15.68 20.36
C ARG A 54 -2.47 15.54 19.68
N ALA A 55 -1.52 16.39 20.03
CA ALA A 55 -0.12 16.13 19.77
C ALA A 55 0.17 14.72 20.31
N MET A 56 0.75 13.86 19.49
CA MET A 56 1.07 12.49 19.95
C MET A 56 2.06 12.59 21.10
N ASP A 57 1.79 11.81 22.15
CA ASP A 57 2.75 11.59 23.22
C ASP A 57 4.06 11.07 22.59
N PRO A 58 5.19 11.77 22.76
CA PRO A 58 6.45 11.34 22.18
C PRO A 58 6.92 9.98 22.72
N ASP A 59 6.44 9.58 23.90
CA ASP A 59 6.76 8.29 24.52
C ASP A 59 5.83 7.16 24.07
N ALA A 60 4.84 7.45 23.23
CA ALA A 60 3.92 6.42 22.74
C ALA A 60 4.57 5.51 21.71
N VAL A 61 4.41 4.20 21.91
CA VAL A 61 4.78 3.17 20.93
C VAL A 61 3.82 3.22 19.74
N ARG A 62 4.35 3.41 18.53
CA ARG A 62 3.58 3.60 17.29
C ARG A 62 3.63 2.38 16.40
N ILE A 63 2.74 1.43 16.63
CA ILE A 63 2.63 0.19 15.87
C ILE A 63 1.27 0.09 15.14
N SER A 64 0.82 1.20 14.56
CA SER A 64 -0.51 1.33 13.93
C SER A 64 -0.52 1.40 12.41
N SER A 65 0.57 1.83 11.76
CA SER A 65 0.56 2.27 10.36
C SER A 65 1.44 1.44 9.42
N ASN A 66 1.90 0.28 9.86
CA ASN A 66 2.80 -0.59 9.11
C ASN A 66 4.08 0.15 8.65
N GLU A 67 4.56 1.06 9.48
CA GLU A 67 5.82 1.75 9.29
C GLU A 67 7.00 0.82 9.66
N ASN A 68 8.19 1.14 9.21
CA ASN A 68 9.40 0.47 9.63
C ASN A 68 10.19 1.39 10.57
N PRO A 69 10.29 1.08 11.86
CA PRO A 69 10.94 1.96 12.85
C PRO A 69 12.45 2.12 12.64
N LEU A 70 13.07 1.27 11.81
CA LEU A 70 14.49 1.38 11.49
C LEU A 70 14.83 2.58 10.61
N GLY A 71 13.81 3.22 10.00
CA GLY A 71 14.02 4.38 9.12
C GLY A 71 14.78 4.04 7.82
N PRO A 72 15.23 5.03 7.05
CA PRO A 72 16.06 4.85 5.86
C PRO A 72 17.43 4.25 6.20
N CYS A 73 18.05 3.56 5.25
CA CYS A 73 19.42 3.05 5.42
C CYS A 73 20.46 4.20 5.40
N LYS A 74 21.66 3.90 5.86
CA LYS A 74 22.77 4.85 5.92
C LYS A 74 23.06 5.46 4.55
N GLU A 75 23.16 4.62 3.52
CA GLU A 75 23.43 5.02 2.14
C GLU A 75 22.33 5.96 1.59
N GLY A 76 21.07 5.68 1.96
CA GLY A 76 19.93 6.53 1.62
C GLY A 76 19.99 7.90 2.28
N LEU A 77 20.35 7.97 3.56
CA LEU A 77 20.53 9.23 4.29
C LEU A 77 21.70 10.05 3.74
N GLU A 78 22.82 9.41 3.40
CA GLU A 78 23.96 10.05 2.76
C GLU A 78 23.59 10.61 1.36
N ALA A 79 22.79 9.87 0.58
CA ALA A 79 22.30 10.33 -0.71
C ALA A 79 21.38 11.57 -0.58
N ILE A 80 20.51 11.61 0.45
CA ILE A 80 19.70 12.79 0.76
C ILE A 80 20.62 14.00 1.06
N ALA A 81 21.59 13.83 1.95
CA ALA A 81 22.51 14.90 2.33
C ALA A 81 23.29 15.47 1.13
N LYS A 82 23.69 14.59 0.20
CA LYS A 82 24.41 14.96 -1.01
C LYS A 82 23.56 15.75 -1.99
N VAL A 83 22.27 15.39 -2.18
CA VAL A 83 21.41 16.03 -3.18
C VAL A 83 20.66 17.25 -2.65
N ALA A 84 20.42 17.33 -1.34
CA ALA A 84 19.64 18.41 -0.72
C ALA A 84 20.12 19.82 -1.05
N PRO A 85 21.45 20.14 -1.13
CA PRO A 85 21.92 21.45 -1.52
C PRO A 85 21.46 21.92 -2.91
N PHE A 86 21.13 21.01 -3.80
CA PHE A 86 20.65 21.32 -5.16
C PHE A 86 19.12 21.54 -5.22
N GLY A 87 18.40 21.37 -4.11
CA GLY A 87 16.93 21.45 -4.05
C GLY A 87 16.31 22.81 -4.42
N GLY A 88 17.14 23.86 -4.62
CA GLY A 88 16.70 25.15 -5.15
C GLY A 88 16.41 25.17 -6.67
N ARG A 89 16.58 24.07 -7.37
CA ARG A 89 16.35 23.92 -8.81
C ARG A 89 15.41 22.75 -9.10
N TYR A 90 14.61 22.89 -10.17
CA TYR A 90 13.87 21.78 -10.73
C TYR A 90 14.81 20.85 -11.51
N SER A 91 14.81 19.56 -11.22
CA SER A 91 15.65 18.53 -11.88
C SER A 91 17.11 18.97 -12.04
N PRO A 92 17.82 19.27 -10.96
CA PRO A 92 19.19 19.78 -11.04
C PRO A 92 20.18 18.73 -11.58
N THR A 93 19.83 17.47 -11.46
CA THR A 93 20.57 16.29 -11.89
C THR A 93 19.60 15.24 -12.43
N ASN A 94 20.01 14.00 -12.65
CA ASN A 94 19.19 12.96 -13.31
C ASN A 94 18.53 11.99 -12.32
N GLU A 95 18.16 12.42 -11.11
CA GLU A 95 17.66 11.51 -10.05
C GLU A 95 16.52 10.63 -10.49
N GLN A 96 15.60 11.14 -11.31
CA GLN A 96 14.48 10.33 -11.78
C GLN A 96 14.91 9.28 -12.80
N GLY A 97 15.81 9.60 -13.72
CA GLY A 97 16.40 8.64 -14.66
C GLY A 97 17.18 7.57 -13.92
N ASP A 98 18.07 7.97 -13.02
CA ASP A 98 18.89 7.07 -12.20
C ASP A 98 18.03 6.12 -11.34
N PHE A 99 16.92 6.63 -10.83
CA PHE A 99 15.94 5.83 -10.08
C PHE A 99 15.25 4.80 -10.98
N ILE A 100 14.78 5.20 -12.16
CA ILE A 100 14.13 4.29 -13.13
C ILE A 100 15.10 3.20 -13.57
N THR A 101 16.35 3.56 -13.89
CA THR A 101 17.42 2.59 -14.24
C THR A 101 17.65 1.62 -13.09
N ALA A 102 17.81 2.10 -11.85
CA ALA A 102 18.04 1.23 -10.69
C ALA A 102 16.86 0.28 -10.42
N VAL A 103 15.62 0.73 -10.61
CA VAL A 103 14.43 -0.13 -10.51
C VAL A 103 14.45 -1.18 -11.62
N ALA A 104 14.68 -0.78 -12.87
CA ALA A 104 14.68 -1.67 -14.02
C ALA A 104 15.72 -2.80 -13.86
N GLU A 105 16.94 -2.44 -13.42
CA GLU A 105 18.01 -3.38 -13.11
C GLU A 105 17.64 -4.34 -11.97
N THR A 106 17.05 -3.81 -10.88
CA THR A 106 16.69 -4.62 -9.70
C THR A 106 15.56 -5.58 -9.99
N GLU A 107 14.56 -5.15 -10.78
CA GLU A 107 13.36 -5.93 -11.06
C GLU A 107 13.44 -6.76 -12.34
N GLY A 108 14.49 -6.61 -13.14
CA GLY A 108 14.70 -7.35 -14.38
C GLY A 108 13.70 -6.98 -15.48
N VAL A 109 13.29 -5.72 -15.54
CA VAL A 109 12.38 -5.19 -16.57
C VAL A 109 13.05 -4.07 -17.38
N LYS A 110 12.47 -3.68 -18.53
CA LYS A 110 12.96 -2.53 -19.30
C LYS A 110 12.59 -1.21 -18.59
N GLU A 111 13.40 -0.17 -18.72
CA GLU A 111 13.11 1.16 -18.15
C GLU A 111 11.75 1.71 -18.59
N SER A 112 11.35 1.47 -19.85
CA SER A 112 10.05 1.89 -20.38
C SER A 112 8.85 1.24 -19.67
N TYR A 113 9.08 0.17 -18.90
CA TYR A 113 8.08 -0.53 -18.08
C TYR A 113 8.01 -0.04 -16.64
N VAL A 114 8.77 0.99 -16.29
CA VAL A 114 8.84 1.59 -14.97
C VAL A 114 8.33 3.03 -14.98
N ALA A 115 7.51 3.38 -14.00
CA ALA A 115 7.12 4.76 -13.74
C ALA A 115 7.32 5.09 -12.26
N ALA A 116 8.01 6.20 -11.99
CA ALA A 116 8.30 6.67 -10.64
C ALA A 116 7.12 7.46 -10.04
N PHE A 117 6.89 7.32 -8.72
CA PHE A 117 5.81 7.97 -7.99
C PHE A 117 6.22 8.33 -6.55
N ALA A 118 5.48 9.22 -5.90
CA ALA A 118 5.65 9.56 -4.48
C ALA A 118 5.02 8.51 -3.56
N GLY A 119 5.47 7.25 -3.64
CA GLY A 119 4.89 6.08 -2.97
C GLY A 119 3.91 5.34 -3.89
N SER A 120 3.31 4.22 -3.43
CA SER A 120 2.39 3.40 -4.23
C SER A 120 0.93 3.88 -4.21
N SER A 121 0.55 4.76 -3.29
CA SER A 121 -0.83 5.28 -3.22
C SER A 121 -1.18 6.16 -4.42
N ASP A 122 -0.23 6.93 -4.96
CA ASP A 122 -0.45 7.77 -6.13
C ASP A 122 -0.81 6.94 -7.37
N PRO A 123 0.00 5.95 -7.83
CA PRO A 123 -0.37 5.11 -8.96
C PRO A 123 -1.63 4.26 -8.70
N LEU A 124 -1.94 3.91 -7.44
CA LEU A 124 -3.19 3.24 -7.08
C LEU A 124 -4.41 4.11 -7.40
N HIS A 125 -4.41 5.38 -6.97
CA HIS A 125 -5.49 6.33 -7.28
C HIS A 125 -5.58 6.61 -8.79
N ARG A 126 -4.45 6.76 -9.46
CA ARG A 126 -4.44 6.95 -10.92
C ARG A 126 -4.99 5.74 -11.66
N SER A 127 -4.73 4.52 -11.18
CA SER A 127 -5.31 3.30 -11.74
C SER A 127 -6.84 3.30 -11.61
N THR A 128 -7.38 3.78 -10.49
CA THR A 128 -8.82 3.98 -10.33
C THR A 128 -9.36 4.92 -11.40
N CYS A 129 -8.76 6.10 -11.56
CA CYS A 129 -9.20 7.08 -12.56
C CYS A 129 -9.05 6.56 -14.01
N ALA A 130 -8.00 5.78 -14.28
CA ALA A 130 -7.67 5.32 -15.62
C ALA A 130 -8.55 4.15 -16.09
N PHE A 131 -8.88 3.23 -15.20
CA PHE A 131 -9.44 1.93 -15.59
C PHE A 131 -10.85 1.66 -15.05
N THR A 132 -11.39 2.50 -14.12
CA THR A 132 -12.77 2.34 -13.67
C THR A 132 -13.70 3.38 -14.27
N SER A 133 -15.00 3.10 -14.23
CA SER A 133 -16.07 4.02 -14.65
C SER A 133 -17.37 3.62 -13.95
N PRO A 134 -18.47 4.38 -14.11
CA PRO A 134 -19.77 3.96 -13.59
C PRO A 134 -20.23 2.56 -14.05
N GLY A 135 -19.79 2.11 -15.23
CA GLY A 135 -20.05 0.77 -15.78
C GLY A 135 -18.94 -0.27 -15.55
N HIS A 136 -17.78 0.14 -15.02
CA HIS A 136 -16.61 -0.73 -14.81
C HIS A 136 -16.05 -0.53 -13.42
N SER A 137 -16.33 -1.46 -12.51
CA SER A 137 -16.02 -1.36 -11.10
C SER A 137 -14.54 -1.55 -10.75
N TRP A 138 -14.24 -1.32 -9.49
CA TRP A 138 -13.05 -1.75 -8.78
C TRP A 138 -13.39 -3.00 -7.96
N CYS A 139 -12.95 -4.18 -8.38
CA CYS A 139 -13.18 -5.43 -7.67
C CYS A 139 -11.99 -5.78 -6.77
N MET A 140 -12.25 -6.09 -5.50
CA MET A 140 -11.21 -6.36 -4.51
C MET A 140 -11.67 -7.33 -3.41
N GLY A 141 -10.70 -7.93 -2.71
CA GLY A 141 -10.96 -8.73 -1.52
C GLY A 141 -11.42 -7.90 -0.32
N ASP A 142 -12.24 -8.47 0.55
CA ASP A 142 -12.72 -7.85 1.79
C ASP A 142 -12.48 -8.77 3.01
N PRO A 143 -11.76 -8.32 4.02
CA PRO A 143 -11.13 -7.01 4.15
C PRO A 143 -9.89 -6.83 3.29
N GLY A 144 -9.72 -5.64 2.77
CA GLY A 144 -8.58 -5.25 1.95
C GLY A 144 -8.11 -3.83 2.25
N TYR A 145 -7.05 -3.38 1.58
CA TYR A 145 -6.48 -2.05 1.80
C TYR A 145 -7.46 -0.92 1.43
N GLY A 146 -8.21 -1.06 0.36
CA GLY A 146 -9.28 -0.13 -0.03
C GLY A 146 -8.80 1.25 -0.48
N GLY A 147 -7.53 1.41 -0.83
CA GLY A 147 -6.91 2.71 -1.11
C GLY A 147 -7.27 3.34 -2.45
N GLY A 148 -7.97 2.62 -3.34
CA GLY A 148 -8.34 3.14 -4.68
C GLY A 148 -9.46 4.19 -4.65
N ALA A 149 -10.36 4.12 -3.67
CA ALA A 149 -11.48 5.02 -3.47
C ALA A 149 -12.32 5.33 -4.75
N PRO A 150 -12.74 4.31 -5.52
CA PRO A 150 -13.46 4.51 -6.77
C PRO A 150 -14.81 5.20 -6.58
N GLU A 151 -15.47 5.06 -5.43
CA GLU A 151 -16.73 5.72 -5.11
C GLU A 151 -16.61 7.24 -5.15
N PHE A 152 -15.43 7.78 -4.89
CA PHE A 152 -15.21 9.23 -4.94
C PHE A 152 -15.38 9.78 -6.34
N ILE A 153 -15.02 9.02 -7.37
CA ILE A 153 -15.19 9.44 -8.77
C ILE A 153 -16.49 8.94 -9.39
N GLY A 154 -17.37 8.28 -8.63
CA GLY A 154 -18.65 7.76 -9.13
C GLY A 154 -18.59 6.35 -9.71
N SER A 155 -17.49 5.65 -9.52
CA SER A 155 -17.38 4.22 -9.82
C SER A 155 -17.77 3.38 -8.60
N LYS A 156 -17.95 2.08 -8.77
CA LYS A 156 -18.33 1.14 -7.71
C LYS A 156 -17.13 0.36 -7.19
N THR A 157 -17.14 0.01 -5.90
CA THR A 157 -16.28 -1.04 -5.35
C THR A 157 -17.10 -2.32 -5.17
N VAL A 158 -16.67 -3.40 -5.82
CA VAL A 158 -17.18 -4.74 -5.57
C VAL A 158 -16.24 -5.43 -4.59
N ARG A 159 -16.76 -5.80 -3.41
CA ARG A 159 -16.02 -6.39 -2.32
C ARG A 159 -16.34 -7.88 -2.23
N VAL A 160 -15.32 -8.72 -2.29
CA VAL A 160 -15.45 -10.18 -2.26
C VAL A 160 -14.78 -10.70 -0.99
N PRO A 161 -15.48 -11.49 -0.15
CA PRO A 161 -14.86 -12.06 1.03
C PRO A 161 -13.59 -12.83 0.71
N LEU A 162 -12.59 -12.74 1.59
CA LEU A 162 -11.40 -13.58 1.50
C LEU A 162 -11.75 -15.05 1.73
N ARG A 163 -10.92 -15.95 1.20
CA ARG A 163 -11.02 -17.40 1.47
C ARG A 163 -10.79 -17.70 2.97
N ALA A 164 -11.05 -18.93 3.37
CA ALA A 164 -10.83 -19.40 4.75
C ALA A 164 -9.36 -19.29 5.20
N ASP A 165 -8.41 -19.37 4.29
CA ASP A 165 -6.98 -19.15 4.53
C ASP A 165 -6.57 -17.66 4.46
N PHE A 166 -7.56 -16.76 4.34
CA PHE A 166 -7.40 -15.31 4.23
C PHE A 166 -6.70 -14.84 2.95
N SER A 167 -6.51 -15.68 1.94
CA SER A 167 -6.08 -15.28 0.59
C SER A 167 -7.23 -14.68 -0.22
N HIS A 168 -6.95 -13.98 -1.30
CA HIS A 168 -7.99 -13.47 -2.20
C HIS A 168 -8.71 -14.62 -2.90
N ASP A 169 -10.05 -14.58 -2.91
CA ASP A 169 -10.88 -15.49 -3.71
C ASP A 169 -11.05 -14.94 -5.12
N VAL A 170 -10.07 -15.19 -5.97
CA VAL A 170 -10.01 -14.63 -7.32
C VAL A 170 -11.09 -15.18 -8.24
N GLU A 171 -11.55 -16.43 -8.03
CA GLU A 171 -12.65 -17.00 -8.78
C GLU A 171 -13.97 -16.31 -8.42
N ALA A 172 -14.20 -16.08 -7.14
CA ALA A 172 -15.34 -15.31 -6.69
C ALA A 172 -15.28 -13.86 -7.16
N MET A 173 -14.08 -13.24 -7.25
CA MET A 173 -13.90 -11.88 -7.79
C MET A 173 -14.35 -11.79 -9.25
N VAL A 174 -13.94 -12.73 -10.11
CA VAL A 174 -14.36 -12.77 -11.53
C VAL A 174 -15.87 -13.00 -11.66
N LYS A 175 -16.44 -13.87 -10.82
CA LYS A 175 -17.88 -14.16 -10.81
C LYS A 175 -18.72 -13.01 -10.28
N ALA A 176 -18.23 -12.28 -9.27
CA ALA A 176 -18.94 -11.17 -8.64
C ALA A 176 -19.08 -9.95 -9.58
N ASP A 177 -18.09 -9.70 -10.39
CA ASP A 177 -18.14 -8.64 -11.42
C ASP A 177 -17.28 -8.98 -12.64
N PRO A 178 -17.84 -9.67 -13.63
CA PRO A 178 -17.13 -9.96 -14.86
C PRO A 178 -16.86 -8.72 -15.71
N ASP A 179 -17.50 -7.58 -15.42
CA ASP A 179 -17.34 -6.29 -16.07
C ASP A 179 -16.42 -5.31 -15.32
N ALA A 180 -15.73 -5.78 -14.27
CA ALA A 180 -14.78 -4.97 -13.54
C ALA A 180 -13.72 -4.35 -14.47
N GLY A 181 -13.43 -3.06 -14.28
CA GLY A 181 -12.31 -2.39 -14.95
C GLY A 181 -10.98 -2.70 -14.31
N VAL A 182 -11.00 -2.98 -12.99
CA VAL A 182 -9.83 -3.33 -12.19
C VAL A 182 -10.12 -4.51 -11.28
N TYR A 183 -9.26 -5.51 -11.31
CA TYR A 183 -9.12 -6.50 -10.25
C TYR A 183 -7.91 -6.15 -9.40
N TYR A 184 -8.15 -5.74 -8.15
CA TYR A 184 -7.10 -5.33 -7.23
C TYR A 184 -6.73 -6.46 -6.26
N VAL A 185 -5.47 -6.80 -6.24
CA VAL A 185 -4.89 -7.82 -5.34
C VAL A 185 -3.73 -7.21 -4.58
N CYS A 186 -3.88 -7.01 -3.26
CA CYS A 186 -2.77 -6.68 -2.39
C CYS A 186 -2.04 -7.97 -2.00
N ASN A 187 -0.78 -8.12 -2.37
CA ASN A 187 -0.04 -9.38 -2.17
C ASN A 187 1.39 -9.16 -1.69
N PRO A 188 1.70 -9.47 -0.42
CA PRO A 188 0.80 -9.97 0.64
C PRO A 188 -0.31 -9.00 1.03
N ASN A 189 -1.46 -9.53 1.44
CA ASN A 189 -2.66 -8.74 1.68
C ASN A 189 -2.58 -7.87 2.95
N ASN A 190 -3.12 -6.70 2.90
CA ASN A 190 -3.40 -5.84 4.05
C ASN A 190 -4.92 -5.77 4.23
N PRO A 191 -5.49 -6.31 5.35
CA PRO A 191 -4.85 -6.47 6.66
C PRO A 191 -4.42 -7.90 7.05
N SER A 192 -4.74 -8.94 6.28
CA SER A 192 -4.51 -10.32 6.73
C SER A 192 -3.02 -10.68 6.88
N GLY A 193 -2.15 -10.09 6.06
CA GLY A 193 -0.73 -10.44 6.00
C GLY A 193 -0.45 -11.74 5.22
N THR A 194 -1.47 -12.33 4.62
CA THR A 194 -1.40 -13.60 3.90
C THR A 194 -1.05 -13.41 2.43
N VAL A 195 -0.55 -14.46 1.81
CA VAL A 195 -0.13 -14.48 0.40
C VAL A 195 -1.22 -15.10 -0.45
N THR A 196 -1.57 -14.44 -1.54
CA THR A 196 -2.36 -15.02 -2.63
C THR A 196 -1.41 -15.76 -3.57
N PRO A 197 -1.64 -17.04 -3.86
CA PRO A 197 -0.77 -17.84 -4.72
C PRO A 197 -0.63 -17.25 -6.12
N ARG A 198 0.52 -17.42 -6.73
CA ARG A 198 0.81 -16.94 -8.09
C ARG A 198 -0.21 -17.43 -9.13
N LYS A 199 -0.59 -18.70 -9.07
CA LYS A 199 -1.61 -19.29 -9.94
C LYS A 199 -2.96 -18.55 -9.93
N ASP A 200 -3.30 -17.92 -8.80
CA ASP A 200 -4.53 -17.16 -8.66
C ASP A 200 -4.44 -15.82 -9.39
N ILE A 201 -3.27 -15.17 -9.39
CA ILE A 201 -3.03 -13.95 -10.18
C ILE A 201 -3.06 -14.27 -11.68
N GLU A 202 -2.46 -15.40 -12.08
CA GLU A 202 -2.52 -15.90 -13.46
C GLU A 202 -3.95 -16.26 -13.88
N TYR A 203 -4.75 -16.83 -12.96
CA TYR A 203 -6.18 -17.08 -13.20
C TYR A 203 -6.94 -15.78 -13.48
N LEU A 204 -6.74 -14.71 -12.70
CA LEU A 204 -7.34 -13.40 -12.97
C LEU A 204 -6.96 -12.89 -14.37
N LEU A 205 -5.68 -12.96 -14.73
CA LEU A 205 -5.19 -12.52 -16.05
C LEU A 205 -5.80 -13.31 -17.20
N ALA A 206 -6.08 -14.60 -16.99
CA ALA A 206 -6.66 -15.48 -18.00
C ALA A 206 -8.19 -15.31 -18.12
N ASN A 207 -8.88 -14.93 -17.05
CA ASN A 207 -10.35 -14.95 -17.00
C ASN A 207 -10.99 -13.54 -16.92
N LYS A 208 -10.22 -12.48 -16.77
CA LYS A 208 -10.72 -11.10 -16.88
C LYS A 208 -11.14 -10.75 -18.31
N LYS A 209 -12.01 -9.77 -18.49
CA LYS A 209 -12.23 -9.16 -19.80
C LYS A 209 -10.95 -8.51 -20.33
N LYS A 210 -10.83 -8.40 -21.65
CA LYS A 210 -9.66 -7.85 -22.34
C LYS A 210 -9.32 -6.43 -21.89
N GLU A 211 -10.33 -5.61 -21.64
CA GLU A 211 -10.21 -4.20 -21.26
C GLU A 211 -9.86 -3.99 -19.79
N ALA A 212 -10.09 -5.00 -18.94
CA ALA A 212 -9.79 -4.95 -17.53
C ALA A 212 -8.28 -5.08 -17.28
N VAL A 213 -7.81 -4.50 -16.17
CA VAL A 213 -6.42 -4.62 -15.72
C VAL A 213 -6.36 -5.29 -14.35
N VAL A 214 -5.34 -6.10 -14.10
CA VAL A 214 -5.02 -6.60 -12.77
C VAL A 214 -4.01 -5.65 -12.13
N VAL A 215 -4.38 -5.06 -10.99
CA VAL A 215 -3.46 -4.22 -10.19
C VAL A 215 -2.99 -5.05 -9.00
N VAL A 216 -1.70 -5.38 -8.98
CA VAL A 216 -1.08 -6.13 -7.89
C VAL A 216 -0.29 -5.16 -7.02
N ASP A 217 -0.76 -4.93 -5.80
CA ASP A 217 -0.08 -4.07 -4.82
C ASP A 217 0.90 -4.91 -3.99
N GLU A 218 2.16 -4.83 -4.33
CA GLU A 218 3.26 -5.54 -3.70
C GLU A 218 3.98 -4.69 -2.63
N ALA A 219 3.26 -3.85 -1.92
CA ALA A 219 3.83 -2.98 -0.89
C ALA A 219 4.62 -3.75 0.19
N TYR A 220 4.27 -5.01 0.44
CA TYR A 220 4.88 -5.86 1.48
C TYR A 220 5.71 -7.02 0.94
N ILE A 221 5.88 -7.14 -0.37
CA ILE A 221 6.53 -8.27 -1.03
C ILE A 221 7.94 -8.57 -0.49
N HIS A 222 8.67 -7.53 -0.11
CA HIS A 222 10.03 -7.65 0.38
C HIS A 222 10.16 -8.34 1.76
N PHE A 223 9.09 -8.42 2.54
CA PHE A 223 9.05 -9.14 3.81
C PHE A 223 8.71 -10.62 3.62
N ALA A 224 8.01 -10.97 2.54
CA ALA A 224 7.49 -12.29 2.31
C ALA A 224 8.57 -13.26 1.77
N GLU A 225 8.53 -14.50 2.26
CA GLU A 225 9.36 -15.60 1.76
C GLU A 225 8.58 -16.50 0.78
N LYS A 226 7.25 -16.55 0.92
CA LYS A 226 6.38 -17.43 0.13
C LYS A 226 5.72 -16.74 -1.06
N ALA A 227 5.74 -15.40 -1.12
CA ALA A 227 5.16 -14.66 -2.22
C ALA A 227 6.11 -14.60 -3.41
N GLN A 228 5.58 -14.91 -4.59
CA GLN A 228 6.31 -14.73 -5.85
C GLN A 228 5.98 -13.34 -6.41
N PRO A 229 6.99 -12.48 -6.68
CA PRO A 229 6.78 -11.18 -7.32
C PRO A 229 6.22 -11.30 -8.74
N CYS A 230 5.51 -10.28 -9.20
CA CYS A 230 4.84 -10.26 -10.51
C CYS A 230 5.59 -9.50 -11.61
N ASN A 231 6.87 -9.18 -11.41
CA ASN A 231 7.70 -8.48 -12.39
C ASN A 231 7.90 -9.26 -13.70
N ASP A 232 7.96 -10.58 -13.66
CA ASP A 232 8.02 -11.44 -14.84
C ASP A 232 6.73 -11.39 -15.68
N LEU A 233 5.55 -11.23 -15.06
CA LEU A 233 4.30 -11.00 -15.79
C LEU A 233 4.32 -9.65 -16.52
N VAL A 234 4.94 -8.64 -15.93
CA VAL A 234 5.17 -7.35 -16.58
C VAL A 234 6.11 -7.53 -17.78
N ALA A 235 7.24 -8.22 -17.58
CA ALA A 235 8.21 -8.51 -18.65
C ALA A 235 7.61 -9.32 -19.79
N ALA A 236 6.57 -10.14 -19.50
CA ALA A 236 5.82 -10.94 -20.48
C ALA A 236 4.61 -10.19 -21.09
N ASP A 237 4.57 -8.86 -20.99
CA ASP A 237 3.53 -8.01 -21.60
C ASP A 237 2.07 -8.32 -21.17
N LYS A 238 1.89 -8.87 -19.95
CA LYS A 238 0.55 -9.13 -19.43
C LYS A 238 -0.17 -7.82 -19.04
N ASP A 239 -1.51 -7.85 -19.00
CA ASP A 239 -2.35 -6.72 -18.59
C ASP A 239 -2.33 -6.56 -17.06
N VAL A 240 -1.15 -6.34 -16.51
CA VAL A 240 -0.88 -6.18 -15.08
C VAL A 240 -0.14 -4.88 -14.80
N ILE A 241 -0.51 -4.23 -13.70
CA ILE A 241 0.25 -3.13 -13.10
C ILE A 241 0.68 -3.55 -11.71
N VAL A 242 1.98 -3.61 -11.47
CA VAL A 242 2.56 -3.96 -10.18
C VAL A 242 2.97 -2.68 -9.46
N LEU A 243 2.49 -2.50 -8.24
CA LEU A 243 2.79 -1.32 -7.42
C LEU A 243 3.80 -1.68 -6.33
N ARG A 244 4.85 -0.86 -6.15
CA ARG A 244 5.84 -0.98 -5.11
C ARG A 244 6.09 0.34 -4.38
N THR A 245 6.45 0.24 -3.12
CA THR A 245 6.72 1.41 -2.26
C THR A 245 7.98 1.24 -1.44
N PHE A 246 8.67 2.33 -1.18
CA PHE A 246 9.80 2.39 -0.25
C PHE A 246 9.34 2.67 1.20
N SER A 247 8.04 2.84 1.42
CA SER A 247 7.47 3.16 2.75
C SER A 247 7.63 2.04 3.78
N LYS A 248 7.80 0.77 3.35
CA LYS A 248 7.73 -0.42 4.22
C LYS A 248 9.12 -0.95 4.55
N VAL A 249 9.65 -1.94 3.86
CA VAL A 249 10.97 -2.52 4.17
C VAL A 249 12.08 -1.50 4.17
N TYR A 250 12.03 -0.53 3.26
CA TYR A 250 13.05 0.52 3.14
C TYR A 250 12.95 1.63 4.20
N GLY A 251 11.87 1.68 5.01
CA GLY A 251 11.71 2.66 6.10
C GLY A 251 11.54 4.11 5.66
N MET A 252 11.01 4.33 4.46
CA MET A 252 10.95 5.66 3.83
C MET A 252 9.52 6.23 3.77
N ALA A 253 8.65 5.89 4.74
CA ALA A 253 7.24 6.30 4.70
C ALA A 253 7.03 7.81 4.58
N GLY A 254 7.83 8.62 5.29
CA GLY A 254 7.80 10.09 5.25
C GLY A 254 8.57 10.71 4.08
N ILE A 255 9.48 9.98 3.44
CA ILE A 255 10.35 10.46 2.35
C ILE A 255 9.63 10.44 0.99
N ARG A 256 8.66 9.55 0.83
CA ARG A 256 7.77 9.49 -0.33
C ARG A 256 8.45 9.06 -1.64
N ALA A 257 8.76 7.78 -1.75
CA ALA A 257 9.20 7.14 -2.99
C ALA A 257 8.46 5.82 -3.24
N GLY A 258 8.23 5.50 -4.50
CA GLY A 258 7.60 4.29 -4.98
C GLY A 258 7.61 4.24 -6.50
N PHE A 259 7.10 3.16 -7.05
CA PHE A 259 7.00 2.98 -8.49
C PHE A 259 5.85 2.05 -8.88
N ALA A 260 5.46 2.14 -10.13
CA ALA A 260 4.63 1.16 -10.81
C ALA A 260 5.42 0.51 -11.93
N MET A 261 5.22 -0.78 -12.11
CA MET A 261 5.69 -1.53 -13.27
C MET A 261 4.48 -2.00 -14.08
N GLY A 262 4.59 -1.94 -15.39
CA GLY A 262 3.55 -2.38 -16.31
C GLY A 262 3.94 -2.11 -17.75
N ARG A 263 3.18 -2.66 -18.66
CA ARG A 263 3.35 -2.39 -20.09
C ARG A 263 3.23 -0.89 -20.36
N PRO A 264 4.07 -0.31 -21.26
CA PRO A 264 4.14 1.16 -21.45
C PRO A 264 2.80 1.83 -21.79
N ASP A 265 1.92 1.15 -22.54
CA ASP A 265 0.58 1.67 -22.87
C ASP A 265 -0.35 1.73 -21.65
N LEU A 266 -0.22 0.80 -20.69
CA LEU A 266 -0.96 0.82 -19.43
C LEU A 266 -0.45 1.95 -18.53
N LEU A 267 0.87 2.10 -18.39
CA LEU A 267 1.47 3.19 -17.62
C LEU A 267 1.15 4.56 -18.21
N ALA A 268 1.10 4.68 -19.54
CA ALA A 268 0.71 5.92 -20.21
C ALA A 268 -0.70 6.38 -19.83
N LYS A 269 -1.63 5.45 -19.56
CA LYS A 269 -3.00 5.76 -19.10
C LYS A 269 -3.03 6.38 -17.70
N LEU A 270 -1.99 6.19 -16.87
CA LEU A 270 -1.90 6.79 -15.54
C LEU A 270 -1.44 8.26 -15.57
N ARG A 271 -0.69 8.66 -16.59
CA ARG A 271 -0.06 9.99 -16.67
C ARG A 271 -1.03 11.17 -16.59
N PRO A 272 -2.22 11.12 -17.22
CA PRO A 272 -3.16 12.26 -17.21
C PRO A 272 -3.74 12.59 -15.83
N TYR A 273 -3.65 11.67 -14.88
CA TYR A 273 -4.34 11.78 -13.57
C TYR A 273 -3.43 12.24 -12.43
N GLY A 274 -2.33 12.88 -12.74
CA GLY A 274 -1.46 13.49 -11.75
C GLY A 274 -0.29 14.18 -12.43
N GLY A 275 0.32 15.11 -11.72
CA GLY A 275 1.43 15.92 -12.21
C GLY A 275 2.33 16.35 -11.07
N GLY A 276 3.34 17.08 -11.43
CA GLY A 276 4.34 17.58 -10.51
C GLY A 276 5.61 16.75 -10.53
N MET A 277 6.64 17.34 -9.95
CA MET A 277 7.94 16.71 -9.83
C MET A 277 8.01 15.88 -8.55
N LEU A 278 8.74 14.79 -8.64
CA LEU A 278 9.02 13.97 -7.46
C LEU A 278 10.13 14.64 -6.62
N PRO A 279 10.10 14.47 -5.29
CA PRO A 279 11.16 14.98 -4.44
C PRO A 279 12.50 14.34 -4.80
N ILE A 280 13.48 15.16 -5.20
CA ILE A 280 14.83 14.66 -5.55
C ILE A 280 15.49 13.91 -4.40
N THR A 281 15.27 14.35 -3.16
CA THR A 281 15.72 13.65 -1.95
C THR A 281 15.13 12.27 -1.80
N GLY A 282 13.85 12.10 -2.15
CA GLY A 282 13.17 10.82 -2.15
C GLY A 282 13.71 9.86 -3.21
N LEU A 283 13.93 10.36 -4.42
CA LEU A 283 14.50 9.59 -5.53
C LEU A 283 15.94 9.15 -5.23
N ALA A 284 16.79 10.08 -4.77
CA ALA A 284 18.19 9.78 -4.41
C ALA A 284 18.26 8.72 -3.29
N CYS A 285 17.46 8.88 -2.23
CA CYS A 285 17.38 7.92 -1.13
C CYS A 285 16.94 6.53 -1.61
N ALA A 286 15.92 6.47 -2.46
CA ALA A 286 15.39 5.21 -2.99
C ALA A 286 16.41 4.50 -3.90
N THR A 287 17.06 5.25 -4.78
CA THR A 287 18.12 4.72 -5.66
C THR A 287 19.28 4.13 -4.85
N ALA A 288 19.76 4.84 -3.83
CA ALA A 288 20.81 4.34 -2.94
C ALA A 288 20.36 3.10 -2.16
N SER A 289 19.10 3.10 -1.70
CA SER A 289 18.52 1.96 -0.97
C SER A 289 18.38 0.70 -1.83
N LEU A 290 18.04 0.82 -3.12
CA LEU A 290 18.01 -0.31 -4.07
C LEU A 290 19.41 -0.92 -4.27
N ARG A 291 20.44 -0.08 -4.33
CA ARG A 291 21.84 -0.50 -4.50
C ARG A 291 22.45 -1.11 -3.24
N ALA A 292 21.84 -0.93 -2.08
CA ALA A 292 22.27 -1.51 -0.80
C ALA A 292 21.83 -2.98 -0.71
N LYS A 293 22.59 -3.89 -1.31
CA LYS A 293 22.24 -5.33 -1.55
C LYS A 293 21.80 -6.09 -0.29
N ASN A 294 22.35 -5.78 0.87
CA ASN A 294 22.02 -6.48 2.12
C ASN A 294 20.83 -5.89 2.88
N LEU A 295 20.32 -4.74 2.49
CA LEU A 295 19.29 -4.00 3.20
C LEU A 295 17.98 -4.80 3.36
N VAL A 296 17.47 -5.34 2.27
CA VAL A 296 16.20 -6.10 2.28
C VAL A 296 16.35 -7.43 3.03
N PRO A 297 17.36 -8.29 2.77
CA PRO A 297 17.58 -9.52 3.53
C PRO A 297 17.72 -9.27 5.04
N GLU A 298 18.51 -8.29 5.44
CA GLU A 298 18.72 -7.93 6.85
C GLU A 298 17.41 -7.51 7.53
N ARG A 299 16.67 -6.57 6.94
CA ARG A 299 15.42 -6.06 7.50
C ARG A 299 14.31 -7.11 7.53
N ARG A 300 14.25 -7.97 6.52
CA ARG A 300 13.36 -9.14 6.52
C ARG A 300 13.68 -10.05 7.70
N GLY A 301 14.96 -10.37 7.91
CA GLY A 301 15.42 -11.21 9.02
C GLY A 301 15.11 -10.61 10.39
N ILE A 302 15.34 -9.31 10.58
CA ILE A 302 14.98 -8.60 11.81
C ILE A 302 13.47 -8.67 12.06
N ASN A 303 12.68 -8.30 11.08
CA ASN A 303 11.22 -8.31 11.18
C ASN A 303 10.68 -9.72 11.48
N LYS A 304 11.20 -10.74 10.79
CA LYS A 304 10.81 -12.14 10.98
C LYS A 304 11.04 -12.59 12.43
N ARG A 305 12.24 -12.40 12.97
CA ARG A 305 12.57 -12.79 14.35
C ARG A 305 11.64 -12.13 15.38
N ILE A 306 11.41 -10.83 15.24
CA ILE A 306 10.56 -10.08 16.18
C ILE A 306 9.11 -10.55 16.04
N ARG A 307 8.63 -10.76 14.84
CA ARG A 307 7.27 -11.26 14.57
C ARG A 307 7.06 -12.66 15.17
N GLU A 308 8.01 -13.57 14.98
CA GLU A 308 7.96 -14.93 15.53
C GLU A 308 8.01 -14.92 17.08
N ASP A 309 8.80 -14.06 17.69
CA ASP A 309 8.80 -13.85 19.15
C ASP A 309 7.44 -13.39 19.67
N VAL A 310 6.76 -12.49 18.95
CA VAL A 310 5.40 -12.07 19.31
C VAL A 310 4.40 -13.21 19.10
N PHE A 311 4.50 -13.98 18.04
CA PHE A 311 3.62 -15.14 17.81
C PHE A 311 3.76 -16.18 18.90
N SER A 312 5.00 -16.51 19.32
CA SER A 312 5.23 -17.42 20.44
C SER A 312 4.61 -16.90 21.74
N PHE A 313 4.67 -15.59 22.01
CA PHE A 313 3.99 -14.98 23.16
C PHE A 313 2.47 -15.13 23.06
N LEU A 314 1.86 -14.86 21.88
CA LEU A 314 0.41 -14.97 21.70
C LEU A 314 -0.06 -16.42 21.87
N GLU A 315 0.72 -17.40 21.39
CA GLU A 315 0.46 -18.84 21.57
C GLU A 315 0.46 -19.24 23.04
N GLN A 316 1.45 -18.78 23.80
CA GLN A 316 1.52 -19.01 25.25
C GLN A 316 0.31 -18.42 26.01
N LYS A 317 -0.26 -17.33 25.50
CA LYS A 317 -1.46 -16.69 26.04
C LYS A 317 -2.78 -17.27 25.45
N ASN A 318 -2.72 -18.29 24.59
CA ASN A 318 -3.87 -18.82 23.87
C ASN A 318 -4.65 -17.77 23.06
N MET A 319 -3.96 -16.72 22.57
CA MET A 319 -4.54 -15.66 21.75
C MET A 319 -4.43 -16.03 20.28
N LYS A 320 -5.55 -15.99 19.57
CA LYS A 320 -5.60 -16.31 18.12
C LYS A 320 -5.07 -15.15 17.29
N TYR A 321 -4.31 -15.45 16.26
CA TYR A 321 -3.82 -14.50 15.28
C TYR A 321 -3.83 -15.11 13.87
N ILE A 322 -3.70 -14.25 12.85
CA ILE A 322 -3.52 -14.69 11.45
C ILE A 322 -2.01 -14.71 11.17
N PRO A 323 -1.41 -15.86 10.85
CA PRO A 323 -0.01 -15.94 10.45
C PRO A 323 0.28 -15.02 9.26
N SER A 324 1.32 -14.21 9.36
CA SER A 324 1.59 -13.13 8.43
C SER A 324 2.99 -13.23 7.80
N GLU A 325 3.07 -12.89 6.51
CA GLU A 325 4.32 -12.73 5.74
C GLU A 325 4.78 -11.25 5.66
N THR A 326 4.20 -10.35 6.48
CA THR A 326 4.46 -8.90 6.42
C THR A 326 5.10 -8.35 7.69
N ASN A 327 5.20 -7.03 7.79
CA ASN A 327 5.58 -6.33 9.03
C ASN A 327 4.38 -5.98 9.92
N PHE A 328 3.30 -6.71 9.83
CA PHE A 328 2.12 -6.60 10.70
C PHE A 328 1.38 -7.95 10.73
N PHE A 329 0.44 -8.08 11.65
CA PHE A 329 -0.45 -9.23 11.77
C PHE A 329 -1.81 -8.81 12.31
N MET A 330 -2.82 -9.66 12.11
CA MET A 330 -4.13 -9.50 12.75
C MET A 330 -4.23 -10.41 13.97
N MET A 331 -4.70 -9.86 15.09
CA MET A 331 -4.90 -10.55 16.35
C MET A 331 -6.38 -10.52 16.73
N GLU A 332 -6.95 -11.66 17.15
CA GLU A 332 -8.30 -11.77 17.70
C GLU A 332 -8.28 -11.34 19.17
N VAL A 333 -9.18 -10.44 19.56
CA VAL A 333 -9.24 -9.89 20.91
C VAL A 333 -10.52 -10.23 21.67
N ASN A 334 -11.43 -11.05 21.06
CA ASN A 334 -12.69 -11.53 21.64
C ASN A 334 -13.61 -10.45 22.24
N ARG A 335 -13.41 -9.19 21.84
CA ARG A 335 -14.22 -8.01 22.20
C ARG A 335 -14.14 -6.99 21.07
N PRO A 336 -14.95 -5.91 21.07
CA PRO A 336 -14.86 -4.90 20.04
C PRO A 336 -13.43 -4.37 19.91
N GLY A 337 -12.82 -4.50 18.71
CA GLY A 337 -11.42 -4.11 18.46
C GLY A 337 -11.16 -2.64 18.72
N ALA A 338 -12.19 -1.78 18.55
CA ALA A 338 -12.09 -0.36 18.88
C ALA A 338 -11.93 -0.10 20.39
N GLU A 339 -12.57 -0.91 21.23
CA GLU A 339 -12.42 -0.83 22.70
C GLU A 339 -11.04 -1.32 23.12
N TYR A 340 -10.59 -2.43 22.53
CA TYR A 340 -9.25 -2.94 22.77
C TYR A 340 -8.17 -1.93 22.36
N ALA A 341 -8.34 -1.28 21.19
CA ALA A 341 -7.41 -0.26 20.73
C ALA A 341 -7.35 0.96 21.67
N ARG A 342 -8.49 1.35 22.28
CA ARG A 342 -8.52 2.41 23.31
C ARG A 342 -7.76 1.98 24.57
N ALA A 343 -8.01 0.77 25.08
CA ALA A 343 -7.31 0.25 26.26
C ALA A 343 -5.79 0.16 26.03
N MET A 344 -5.34 -0.24 24.83
CA MET A 344 -3.93 -0.20 24.44
C MET A 344 -3.38 1.24 24.42
N ALA A 345 -4.14 2.20 23.89
CA ALA A 345 -3.74 3.60 23.85
C ALA A 345 -3.58 4.22 25.25
N GLU A 346 -4.39 3.80 26.23
CA GLU A 346 -4.22 4.17 27.67
C GLU A 346 -2.90 3.65 28.24
N GLN A 347 -2.35 2.55 27.68
CA GLN A 347 -1.02 2.05 27.99
C GLN A 347 0.07 2.67 27.10
N LYS A 348 -0.22 3.75 26.38
CA LYS A 348 0.65 4.42 25.39
C LYS A 348 1.07 3.53 24.21
N ILE A 349 0.29 2.51 23.87
CA ILE A 349 0.53 1.62 22.72
C ILE A 349 -0.51 1.89 21.64
N MET A 350 -0.09 2.52 20.54
CA MET A 350 -0.96 2.87 19.44
C MET A 350 -0.97 1.75 18.41
N ILE A 351 -2.02 0.91 18.41
CA ILE A 351 -2.21 -0.18 17.43
C ILE A 351 -3.06 0.26 16.23
N GLY A 352 -3.15 -0.57 15.19
CA GLY A 352 -3.81 -0.24 13.93
C GLY A 352 -5.34 -0.26 13.99
N ARG A 353 -5.95 0.09 12.86
CA ARG A 353 -7.39 0.19 12.69
C ARG A 353 -8.10 -1.17 12.75
N VAL A 354 -9.41 -1.12 12.92
CA VAL A 354 -10.35 -2.26 12.85
C VAL A 354 -11.10 -2.21 11.51
N TRP A 355 -11.38 -3.37 10.92
CA TRP A 355 -12.19 -3.51 9.71
C TRP A 355 -13.61 -3.95 10.05
N ALA A 356 -14.60 -3.43 9.33
CA ALA A 356 -16.00 -3.80 9.56
C ALA A 356 -16.26 -5.31 9.37
N ALA A 357 -15.53 -5.95 8.44
CA ALA A 357 -15.61 -7.38 8.23
C ALA A 357 -15.03 -8.21 9.40
N TRP A 358 -14.17 -7.61 10.22
CA TRP A 358 -13.52 -8.26 11.35
C TRP A 358 -13.55 -7.37 12.61
N PRO A 359 -14.74 -7.17 13.22
CA PRO A 359 -14.92 -6.19 14.28
C PRO A 359 -14.19 -6.52 15.58
N THR A 360 -13.81 -7.79 15.78
CA THR A 360 -13.10 -8.30 16.97
C THR A 360 -11.60 -8.51 16.72
N LYS A 361 -11.10 -8.17 15.52
CA LYS A 361 -9.68 -8.28 15.22
C LYS A 361 -9.03 -6.90 15.13
N VAL A 362 -7.80 -6.83 15.62
CA VAL A 362 -6.97 -5.62 15.55
C VAL A 362 -5.71 -5.90 14.75
N ARG A 363 -5.23 -4.91 13.98
CA ARG A 363 -3.96 -5.02 13.28
C ARG A 363 -2.83 -4.44 14.14
N VAL A 364 -1.75 -5.18 14.29
CA VAL A 364 -0.55 -4.78 15.04
C VAL A 364 0.63 -4.75 14.07
N THR A 365 1.31 -3.63 13.98
CA THR A 365 2.58 -3.50 13.24
C THR A 365 3.71 -4.10 14.06
N VAL A 366 4.62 -4.82 13.42
CA VAL A 366 5.85 -5.31 14.05
C VAL A 366 6.82 -4.14 14.17
N GLY A 367 7.02 -3.67 15.38
CA GLY A 367 7.95 -2.61 15.74
C GLY A 367 9.39 -3.13 16.01
N THR A 368 10.17 -2.34 16.73
CA THR A 368 11.45 -2.80 17.29
C THR A 368 11.21 -3.86 18.38
N GLN A 369 12.23 -4.60 18.77
CA GLN A 369 12.12 -5.55 19.88
C GLN A 369 11.64 -4.87 21.18
N GLU A 370 12.15 -3.66 21.47
CA GLU A 370 11.73 -2.88 22.62
C GLU A 370 10.25 -2.49 22.56
N GLU A 371 9.78 -1.99 21.39
CA GLU A 371 8.38 -1.64 21.18
C GLU A 371 7.48 -2.86 21.34
N MET A 372 7.88 -4.03 20.81
CA MET A 372 7.10 -5.26 20.95
C MET A 372 7.13 -5.83 22.36
N ASN A 373 8.19 -5.62 23.14
CA ASN A 373 8.21 -5.95 24.56
C ASN A 373 7.22 -5.08 25.36
N LYS A 374 7.14 -3.77 25.07
CA LYS A 374 6.13 -2.88 25.65
C LYS A 374 4.71 -3.29 25.24
N PHE A 375 4.52 -3.69 23.97
CA PHE A 375 3.26 -4.23 23.49
C PHE A 375 2.85 -5.49 24.26
N LYS A 376 3.75 -6.47 24.42
CA LYS A 376 3.48 -7.72 25.18
C LYS A 376 3.08 -7.41 26.62
N ALA A 377 3.79 -6.52 27.30
CA ALA A 377 3.46 -6.10 28.65
C ALA A 377 2.09 -5.41 28.76
N ALA A 378 1.73 -4.58 27.77
CA ALA A 378 0.40 -3.97 27.73
C ALA A 378 -0.71 -5.00 27.50
N VAL A 379 -0.49 -5.99 26.61
CA VAL A 379 -1.43 -7.10 26.41
C VAL A 379 -1.69 -7.86 27.71
N GLU A 380 -0.66 -8.17 28.49
CA GLU A 380 -0.81 -8.84 29.80
C GLU A 380 -1.61 -8.03 30.81
N LYS A 381 -1.49 -6.71 30.76
CA LYS A 381 -2.15 -5.80 31.70
C LYS A 381 -3.62 -5.58 31.42
N ILE A 382 -4.02 -5.63 30.14
CA ILE A 382 -5.41 -5.35 29.75
C ILE A 382 -6.28 -6.60 29.55
N GLY A 383 -5.68 -7.81 29.60
CA GLY A 383 -6.36 -9.11 29.54
C GLY A 383 -6.72 -9.53 28.13
#